data_c2c93ba8f390f97b779e6749993301ce
#
_entry.id   c2c93ba8f390f97b779e6749993301ce
#
_cell.length_a   1.000
_cell.length_b   1.000
_cell.length_c   1.000
_cell.angle_alpha   90.00
_cell.angle_beta   90.00
_cell.angle_gamma   90.00
#
_symmetry.space_group_name_H-M   'P 1'
#
loop_
_entity.id
_entity.type
_entity.pdbx_description
1 polymer ?
#
loop_
_entity_poly.entity_id
_entity_poly.type
_entity_poly.pdbx_seq_one_letter_code
_entity_poly.pdbx_strand_id
1 'polypeptide(L)'
;MLIKRVSEMILEFLLIVAGTVLCATAFCTIFSRDLSFGISLLWEFLAFALFCTLPGLIFCSKKELAKKQMRTRKILHLCILISLLLFFGYYWGWLDTGSIIQPVILILLFVLTYLMVWYFAYLREKKIAQMLNEGLKSYKQRTMK
;
A
#
# COMPACT_ATOMS: atom_id res chain seq x y z
N MET A 1 -4.84 16.05 16.87
CA MET A 1 -4.59 16.05 15.42
C MET A 1 -3.38 15.19 15.04
N LEU A 2 -2.26 15.27 15.74
CA LEU A 2 -1.03 14.49 15.51
C LEU A 2 -1.24 12.97 15.68
N ILE A 3 -1.88 12.56 16.77
CA ILE A 3 -2.13 11.13 17.10
C ILE A 3 -2.94 10.42 16.02
N LYS A 4 -3.95 11.09 15.45
CA LYS A 4 -4.76 10.52 14.37
C LYS A 4 -3.94 10.27 13.09
N ARG A 5 -3.05 11.21 12.76
CA ARG A 5 -2.12 11.04 11.61
C ARG A 5 -1.14 9.91 11.83
N VAL A 6 -0.55 9.81 13.02
CA VAL A 6 0.37 8.72 13.36
C VAL A 6 -0.33 7.37 13.26
N SER A 7 -1.56 7.26 13.75
CA SER A 7 -2.36 6.04 13.63
C SER A 7 -2.67 5.66 12.17
N GLU A 8 -2.99 6.65 11.32
CA GLU A 8 -3.21 6.42 9.88
C GLU A 8 -1.94 5.93 9.19
N MET A 9 -0.79 6.53 9.50
CA MET A 9 0.53 6.10 8.97
C MET A 9 0.91 4.68 9.41
N ILE A 10 0.71 4.34 10.68
CA ILE A 10 0.97 3.00 11.19
C ILE A 10 0.10 1.98 10.46
N LEU A 11 -1.17 2.31 10.25
CA LEU A 11 -2.08 1.42 9.52
C LEU A 11 -1.67 1.24 8.06
N GLU A 12 -1.29 2.32 7.37
CA GLU A 12 -0.77 2.25 6.01
C GLU A 12 0.49 1.38 5.94
N PHE A 13 1.43 1.58 6.87
CA PHE A 13 2.62 0.75 6.98
C PHE A 13 2.28 -0.73 7.16
N LEU A 14 1.38 -1.06 8.09
CA LEU A 14 0.97 -2.45 8.33
C LEU A 14 0.29 -3.07 7.12
N LEU A 15 -0.54 -2.31 6.39
CA LEU A 15 -1.16 -2.77 5.14
C LEU A 15 -0.12 -3.04 4.04
N ILE A 16 0.91 -2.19 3.93
CA ILE A 16 2.00 -2.38 2.98
C ILE A 16 2.80 -3.63 3.36
N VAL A 17 3.15 -3.81 4.62
CA VAL A 17 3.85 -5.02 5.10
C VAL A 17 3.03 -6.28 4.77
N ALA A 18 1.75 -6.30 5.12
CA ALA A 18 0.87 -7.42 4.83
C ALA A 18 0.77 -7.70 3.32
N GLY A 19 0.61 -6.65 2.50
CA GLY A 19 0.58 -6.76 1.04
C GLY A 19 1.89 -7.28 0.46
N THR A 20 3.03 -6.81 0.97
CA THR A 20 4.36 -7.26 0.54
C THR A 20 4.57 -8.74 0.85
N VAL A 21 4.21 -9.17 2.07
CA VAL A 21 4.32 -10.58 2.47
C VAL A 21 3.44 -11.47 1.60
N LEU A 22 2.20 -11.08 1.31
CA LEU A 22 1.29 -11.83 0.43
C LEU A 22 1.85 -11.92 -1.00
N CYS A 23 2.33 -10.81 -1.55
CA CYS A 23 2.94 -10.76 -2.88
C CYS A 23 4.18 -11.66 -2.95
N ALA A 24 5.07 -11.59 -1.97
CA ALA A 24 6.28 -12.40 -1.88
C ALA A 24 5.95 -13.89 -1.73
N THR A 25 4.98 -14.24 -0.88
CA THR A 25 4.55 -15.63 -0.70
C THR A 25 4.02 -16.20 -2.01
N ALA A 26 3.17 -15.46 -2.73
CA ALA A 26 2.64 -15.89 -4.01
C ALA A 26 3.77 -16.05 -5.06
N PHE A 27 4.70 -15.09 -5.11
CA PHE A 27 5.84 -15.14 -6.03
C PHE A 27 6.75 -16.34 -5.74
N CYS A 28 7.11 -16.57 -4.48
CA CYS A 28 7.94 -17.70 -4.08
C CYS A 28 7.25 -19.05 -4.35
N THR A 29 5.94 -19.13 -4.18
CA THR A 29 5.17 -20.35 -4.49
C THR A 29 5.24 -20.69 -5.98
N ILE A 30 5.31 -19.69 -6.85
CA ILE A 30 5.37 -19.89 -8.31
C ILE A 30 6.78 -20.27 -8.77
N PHE A 31 7.81 -19.58 -8.26
CA PHE A 31 9.17 -19.66 -8.81
C PHE A 31 10.15 -20.47 -7.97
N SER A 32 9.93 -20.63 -6.68
CA SER A 32 10.94 -21.16 -5.77
C SER A 32 10.30 -22.03 -4.69
N ARG A 33 10.12 -23.33 -5.02
CA ARG A 33 9.55 -24.31 -4.05
C ARG A 33 10.46 -24.60 -2.85
N ASP A 34 11.76 -24.30 -2.93
CA ASP A 34 12.78 -24.66 -1.93
C ASP A 34 13.34 -23.47 -1.15
N LEU A 35 12.71 -22.28 -1.24
CA LEU A 35 13.17 -21.12 -0.45
C LEU A 35 12.86 -21.34 1.03
N SER A 36 13.90 -21.58 1.81
CA SER A 36 13.85 -21.38 3.26
C SER A 36 13.75 -19.88 3.55
N PHE A 37 12.62 -19.47 4.13
CA PHE A 37 12.45 -18.09 4.61
C PHE A 37 13.44 -17.82 5.75
N GLY A 38 14.60 -17.25 5.42
CA GLY A 38 15.56 -16.82 6.41
C GLY A 38 15.11 -15.54 7.13
N ILE A 39 15.63 -15.31 8.34
CA ILE A 39 15.36 -14.09 9.12
C ILE A 39 15.77 -12.83 8.34
N SER A 40 16.82 -12.91 7.49
CA SER A 40 17.26 -11.81 6.62
C SER A 40 16.14 -11.33 5.70
N LEU A 41 15.39 -12.25 5.10
CA LEU A 41 14.28 -11.93 4.19
C LEU A 41 13.17 -11.12 4.88
N LEU A 42 12.90 -11.41 6.16
CA LEU A 42 11.92 -10.63 6.94
C LEU A 42 12.39 -9.19 7.17
N TRP A 43 13.68 -8.98 7.43
CA TRP A 43 14.25 -7.65 7.55
C TRP A 43 14.23 -6.88 6.23
N GLU A 44 14.48 -7.55 5.11
CA GLU A 44 14.37 -6.98 3.77
C GLU A 44 12.95 -6.52 3.47
N PHE A 45 11.93 -7.32 3.81
CA PHE A 45 10.52 -6.93 3.63
C PHE A 45 10.13 -5.75 4.51
N LEU A 46 10.59 -5.72 5.77
CA LEU A 46 10.35 -4.59 6.66
C LEU A 46 11.01 -3.31 6.14
N ALA A 47 12.27 -3.41 5.70
CA ALA A 47 12.97 -2.28 5.10
C ALA A 47 12.26 -1.81 3.82
N PHE A 48 11.88 -2.71 2.92
CA PHE A 48 11.12 -2.38 1.73
C PHE A 48 9.80 -1.66 2.06
N ALA A 49 9.03 -2.18 3.01
CA ALA A 49 7.77 -1.55 3.45
C ALA A 49 8.01 -0.14 4.02
N LEU A 50 9.10 0.06 4.77
CA LEU A 50 9.48 1.38 5.27
C LEU A 50 9.76 2.35 4.11
N PHE A 51 10.55 1.95 3.12
CA PHE A 51 10.82 2.76 1.94
C PHE A 51 9.55 3.05 1.13
N CYS A 52 8.61 2.12 1.05
CA CYS A 52 7.33 2.31 0.38
C CYS A 52 6.39 3.30 1.10
N THR A 53 6.55 3.51 2.41
CA THR A 53 5.74 4.50 3.15
C THR A 53 6.21 5.94 2.93
N LEU A 54 7.50 6.15 2.61
CA LEU A 54 8.08 7.49 2.43
C LEU A 54 7.39 8.32 1.34
N PRO A 55 7.11 7.78 0.13
CA PRO A 55 6.38 8.53 -0.90
C PRO A 55 4.99 8.98 -0.44
N GLY A 56 4.30 8.17 0.38
CA GLY A 56 3.00 8.52 0.96
C GLY A 56 3.06 9.78 1.83
N LEU A 57 4.14 9.96 2.60
CA LEU A 57 4.37 11.14 3.43
C LEU A 57 4.55 12.42 2.59
N ILE A 58 5.28 12.34 1.49
CA ILE A 58 5.55 13.47 0.59
C ILE A 58 4.26 13.93 -0.09
N PHE A 59 3.37 12.98 -0.41
CA PHE A 59 2.08 13.26 -1.07
C PHE A 59 0.97 13.73 -0.13
N CYS A 60 1.19 13.73 1.18
CA CYS A 60 0.23 14.19 2.18
C CYS A 60 0.12 15.73 2.17
N SER A 61 -0.63 16.30 1.21
CA SER A 61 -0.88 17.75 1.12
C SER A 61 -2.08 18.17 1.95
N LYS A 62 -1.97 19.34 2.63
CA LYS A 62 -3.04 19.94 3.43
C LYS A 62 -4.17 20.58 2.58
N LYS A 63 -4.00 20.69 1.26
CA LYS A 63 -4.99 21.35 0.36
C LYS A 63 -5.98 20.32 -0.18
N GLU A 64 -7.25 20.71 -0.22
CA GLU A 64 -8.28 19.98 -0.96
C GLU A 64 -7.89 19.92 -2.44
N LEU A 65 -7.65 18.73 -2.93
CA LEU A 65 -7.18 18.51 -4.31
C LEU A 65 -8.36 18.18 -5.21
N ALA A 66 -8.34 18.73 -6.41
CA ALA A 66 -9.30 18.35 -7.45
C ALA A 66 -9.19 16.84 -7.74
N LYS A 67 -10.32 16.18 -8.06
CA LYS A 67 -10.39 14.72 -8.33
C LYS A 67 -9.34 14.26 -9.37
N LYS A 68 -9.03 15.10 -10.37
CA LYS A 68 -8.01 14.82 -11.38
C LYS A 68 -6.61 14.77 -10.78
N GLN A 69 -6.26 15.73 -9.92
CA GLN A 69 -4.95 15.77 -9.25
C GLN A 69 -4.75 14.57 -8.29
N MET A 70 -5.82 14.13 -7.64
CA MET A 70 -5.78 12.96 -6.77
C MET A 70 -5.51 11.67 -7.54
N ARG A 71 -6.09 11.52 -8.75
CA ARG A 71 -5.83 10.38 -9.64
C ARG A 71 -4.38 10.38 -10.13
N THR A 72 -3.88 11.50 -10.60
CA THR A 72 -2.48 11.63 -11.07
C THR A 72 -1.49 11.28 -9.96
N ARG A 73 -1.73 11.75 -8.72
CA ARG A 73 -0.89 11.41 -7.58
C ARG A 73 -0.86 9.92 -7.26
N LYS A 74 -2.01 9.23 -7.32
CA LYS A 74 -2.08 7.78 -7.13
C LYS A 74 -1.29 7.01 -8.18
N ILE A 75 -1.37 7.42 -9.44
CA ILE A 75 -0.60 6.81 -10.54
C ILE A 75 0.90 7.04 -10.32
N LEU A 76 1.30 8.28 -10.00
CA LEU A 76 2.69 8.61 -9.73
C LEU A 76 3.24 7.81 -8.53
N HIS A 77 2.46 7.68 -7.46
CA HIS A 77 2.82 6.86 -6.31
C HIS A 77 3.04 5.39 -6.70
N LEU A 78 2.12 4.82 -7.49
CA LEU A 78 2.26 3.45 -7.99
C LEU A 78 3.53 3.28 -8.85
N CYS A 79 3.83 4.23 -9.73
CA CYS A 79 5.05 4.20 -10.54
C CYS A 79 6.33 4.21 -9.66
N ILE A 80 6.36 5.04 -8.62
CA ILE A 80 7.47 5.10 -7.66
C ILE A 80 7.61 3.76 -6.94
N LEU A 81 6.51 3.17 -6.48
CA LEU A 81 6.52 1.89 -5.79
C LEU A 81 7.01 0.74 -6.68
N ILE A 82 6.59 0.70 -7.96
CA ILE A 82 7.08 -0.30 -8.92
C ILE A 82 8.59 -0.11 -9.16
N SER A 83 9.06 1.12 -9.28
CA SER A 83 10.49 1.40 -9.45
C SER A 83 11.30 0.94 -8.23
N LEU A 84 10.81 1.18 -7.02
CA LEU A 84 11.43 0.71 -5.77
C LEU A 84 11.42 -0.83 -5.71
N LEU A 85 10.31 -1.47 -6.09
CA LEU A 85 10.17 -2.93 -6.10
C LEU A 85 11.22 -3.57 -7.02
N LEU A 86 11.39 -3.06 -8.23
CA LEU A 86 12.39 -3.57 -9.16
C LEU A 86 13.81 -3.30 -8.68
N PHE A 87 14.07 -2.08 -8.16
CA PHE A 87 15.38 -1.74 -7.63
C PHE A 87 15.80 -2.68 -6.50
N PHE A 88 14.96 -2.86 -5.49
CA PHE A 88 15.26 -3.74 -4.36
C PHE A 88 15.21 -5.21 -4.76
N GLY A 89 14.30 -5.61 -5.68
CA GLY A 89 14.22 -6.97 -6.19
C GLY A 89 15.51 -7.43 -6.85
N TYR A 90 16.17 -6.56 -7.61
CA TYR A 90 17.49 -6.86 -8.18
C TYR A 90 18.61 -6.69 -7.15
N TYR A 91 18.55 -5.69 -6.28
CA TYR A 91 19.59 -5.43 -5.29
C TYR A 91 19.73 -6.56 -4.27
N TRP A 92 18.63 -7.11 -3.78
CA TRP A 92 18.64 -8.22 -2.82
C TRP A 92 18.63 -9.61 -3.47
N GLY A 93 18.66 -9.67 -4.81
CA GLY A 93 18.72 -10.93 -5.55
C GLY A 93 17.41 -11.72 -5.54
N TRP A 94 16.26 -11.06 -5.31
CA TRP A 94 14.95 -11.71 -5.43
C TRP A 94 14.58 -12.04 -6.87
N LEU A 95 15.16 -11.28 -7.81
CA LEU A 95 14.95 -11.41 -9.25
C LEU A 95 16.23 -11.90 -9.93
N ASP A 96 16.10 -12.91 -10.77
CA ASP A 96 17.18 -13.38 -11.61
C ASP A 96 17.36 -12.42 -12.80
N THR A 97 18.60 -11.95 -13.01
CA THR A 97 18.94 -11.04 -14.10
C THR A 97 18.79 -11.66 -15.47
N GLY A 98 18.76 -13.00 -15.57
CA GLY A 98 18.58 -13.73 -16.82
C GLY A 98 17.12 -13.96 -17.22
N SER A 99 16.16 -13.69 -16.32
CA SER A 99 14.74 -13.96 -16.54
C SER A 99 13.93 -12.67 -16.73
N ILE A 100 13.27 -12.53 -17.87
CA ILE A 100 12.31 -11.41 -18.10
C ILE A 100 10.94 -11.73 -17.49
N ILE A 101 10.62 -13.00 -17.31
CA ILE A 101 9.30 -13.45 -16.83
C ILE A 101 9.12 -13.13 -15.34
N GLN A 102 10.16 -13.29 -14.53
CA GLN A 102 10.11 -13.05 -13.09
C GLN A 102 9.70 -11.60 -12.72
N PRO A 103 10.36 -10.54 -13.24
CA PRO A 103 9.97 -9.18 -12.94
C PRO A 103 8.56 -8.83 -13.44
N VAL A 104 8.12 -9.39 -14.59
CA VAL A 104 6.78 -9.16 -15.11
C VAL A 104 5.72 -9.75 -14.17
N ILE A 105 5.89 -10.98 -13.70
CA ILE A 105 4.96 -11.62 -12.76
C ILE A 105 5.00 -10.92 -11.41
N LEU A 106 6.17 -10.51 -10.93
CA LEU A 106 6.29 -9.75 -9.67
C LEU A 106 5.53 -8.43 -9.74
N ILE A 107 5.67 -7.67 -10.83
CA ILE A 107 4.91 -6.42 -11.05
C ILE A 107 3.42 -6.71 -11.09
N LEU A 108 2.97 -7.75 -11.79
CA LEU A 108 1.56 -8.11 -11.89
C LEU A 108 0.97 -8.42 -10.50
N LEU A 109 1.64 -9.25 -9.71
CA LEU A 109 1.23 -9.59 -8.35
C LEU A 109 1.20 -8.35 -7.44
N PHE A 110 2.20 -7.47 -7.58
CA PHE A 110 2.28 -6.24 -6.82
C PHE A 110 1.15 -5.27 -7.15
N VAL A 111 0.85 -5.06 -8.43
CA VAL A 111 -0.28 -4.22 -8.88
C VAL A 111 -1.61 -4.79 -8.38
N LEU A 112 -1.79 -6.10 -8.45
CA LEU A 112 -3.00 -6.76 -7.97
C LEU A 112 -3.18 -6.57 -6.46
N THR A 113 -2.11 -6.74 -5.68
CA THR A 113 -2.10 -6.49 -4.23
C THR A 113 -2.38 -5.01 -3.93
N TYR A 114 -1.77 -4.08 -4.68
CA TYR A 114 -2.01 -2.64 -4.54
C TYR A 114 -3.47 -2.27 -4.78
N LEU A 115 -4.08 -2.81 -5.84
CA LEU A 115 -5.50 -2.59 -6.14
C LEU A 115 -6.41 -3.16 -5.04
N MET A 116 -6.07 -4.32 -4.49
CA MET A 116 -6.80 -4.95 -3.40
C MET A 116 -6.75 -4.07 -2.13
N VAL A 117 -5.57 -3.61 -1.73
CA VAL A 117 -5.38 -2.70 -0.59
C VAL A 117 -6.15 -1.40 -0.81
N TRP A 118 -6.06 -0.82 -2.01
CA TRP A 118 -6.80 0.39 -2.36
C TRP A 118 -8.31 0.20 -2.28
N TYR A 119 -8.83 -0.92 -2.73
CA TYR A 119 -10.25 -1.26 -2.65
C TYR A 119 -10.73 -1.35 -1.20
N PHE A 120 -9.99 -2.02 -0.32
CA PHE A 120 -10.32 -2.08 1.10
C PHE A 120 -10.25 -0.71 1.78
N ALA A 121 -9.26 0.11 1.47
CA ALA A 121 -9.17 1.47 1.96
C ALA A 121 -10.40 2.30 1.53
N TYR A 122 -10.82 2.21 0.27
CA TYR A 122 -12.02 2.87 -0.24
C TYR A 122 -13.29 2.44 0.49
N LEU A 123 -13.49 1.14 0.72
CA LEU A 123 -14.64 0.62 1.47
C LEU A 123 -14.69 1.17 2.90
N ARG A 124 -13.53 1.26 3.55
CA ARG A 124 -13.40 1.81 4.90
C ARG A 124 -13.75 3.31 4.93
N GLU A 125 -13.22 4.10 4.01
CA GLU A 125 -13.52 5.54 3.89
C GLU A 125 -15.01 5.76 3.66
N LYS A 126 -15.64 4.99 2.79
CA LYS A 126 -17.09 5.03 2.54
C LYS A 126 -17.89 4.75 3.80
N LYS A 127 -17.51 3.73 4.59
CA LYS A 127 -18.18 3.39 5.84
C LYS A 127 -18.06 4.50 6.88
N ILE A 128 -16.88 5.12 7.01
CA ILE A 128 -16.65 6.25 7.91
C ILE A 128 -17.52 7.45 7.50
N ALA A 129 -17.59 7.77 6.21
CA ALA A 129 -18.43 8.85 5.69
C ALA A 129 -19.92 8.62 5.97
N GLN A 130 -20.40 7.38 5.84
CA GLN A 130 -21.78 7.02 6.18
C GLN A 130 -22.07 7.23 7.67
N MET A 131 -21.21 6.73 8.57
CA MET A 131 -21.36 6.91 10.01
C MET A 131 -21.38 8.40 10.43
N LEU A 132 -20.53 9.22 9.80
CA LEU A 132 -20.52 10.67 10.05
C LEU A 132 -21.83 11.34 9.58
N ASN A 133 -22.36 10.96 8.41
CA ASN A 133 -23.61 11.50 7.91
C ASN A 133 -24.80 11.10 8.78
N GLU A 134 -24.84 9.87 9.29
CA GLU A 134 -25.87 9.41 10.23
C GLU A 134 -25.79 10.15 11.56
N GLY A 135 -24.57 10.35 12.08
CA GLY A 135 -24.33 11.15 13.27
C GLY A 135 -24.80 12.60 13.14
N LEU A 136 -24.55 13.23 11.98
CA LEU A 136 -25.01 14.57 11.67
C LEU A 136 -26.55 14.64 11.57
N LYS A 137 -27.19 13.66 10.95
CA LYS A 137 -28.65 13.59 10.88
C LYS A 137 -29.28 13.48 12.27
N SER A 138 -28.75 12.60 13.11
CA SER A 138 -29.25 12.41 14.50
C SER A 138 -29.06 13.66 15.36
N TYR A 139 -27.93 14.34 15.22
CA TYR A 139 -27.68 15.60 15.89
C TYR A 139 -28.69 16.70 15.47
N LYS A 140 -28.91 16.85 14.15
CA LYS A 140 -29.87 17.84 13.62
C LYS A 140 -31.31 17.59 14.09
N GLN A 141 -31.71 16.33 14.19
CA GLN A 141 -33.04 15.96 14.71
C GLN A 141 -33.20 16.24 16.19
N ARG A 142 -32.13 16.18 17.00
CA ARG A 142 -32.17 16.51 18.42
C ARG A 142 -32.22 18.03 18.69
N THR A 143 -31.61 18.82 17.78
CA THR A 143 -31.52 20.28 17.94
C THR A 143 -32.75 21.00 17.43
N MET A 144 -33.61 20.32 16.65
CA MET A 144 -34.89 20.85 16.15
C MET A 144 -36.12 20.47 17.01
N LYS A 145 -35.92 19.74 18.12
CA LYS A 145 -36.94 19.49 19.16
C LYS A 145 -36.67 20.38 20.37
#